data_700d51d565bd500a294b4b43bfe39669
#
_entry.id   700d51d565bd500a294b4b43bfe39669
#
_cell.length_a   1.000
_cell.length_b   1.000
_cell.length_c   1.000
_cell.angle_alpha   90.00
_cell.angle_beta   90.00
_cell.angle_gamma   90.00
#
_symmetry.space_group_name_H-M   'P 1'
#
loop_
_entity.id
_entity.type
_entity.pdbx_description
1 polymer ?
#
loop_
_entity_poly.entity_id
_entity_poly.type
_entity_poly.pdbx_seq_one_letter_code
_entity_poly.pdbx_strand_id
1 'polypeptide(L)'
;MNFEYVLRTAKDTLLTNQEQEIFQPKKLEVGKESFLYIPDCKLSSQVKTHFVLWHERTFKDSVCLLTNQEIGQMAIGYYRKRFKIETLFKDFKSEGFNLHKSKMTDPERLNRLIIVCALAYLWLIGMGAAIFTKKSWIKKVYKVQKDTQNLFTHGKRLYKYLIKNELPIPDVFKVFKIIKVSV
;
A
#
# COMPACT_ATOMS: atom_id res chain seq x y z
N MET A 1 -11.29 -8.94 22.97
CA MET A 1 -10.90 -8.05 21.87
C MET A 1 -11.16 -8.77 20.56
N ASN A 2 -12.07 -8.28 19.74
CA ASN A 2 -12.27 -8.83 18.41
C ASN A 2 -11.29 -8.12 17.47
N PHE A 3 -10.25 -8.84 17.03
CA PHE A 3 -9.33 -8.32 16.03
C PHE A 3 -9.95 -8.47 14.64
N GLU A 4 -9.96 -7.39 13.87
CA GLU A 4 -10.27 -7.45 12.45
C GLU A 4 -9.05 -7.98 11.70
N TYR A 5 -9.27 -8.89 10.74
CA TYR A 5 -8.20 -9.42 9.92
C TYR A 5 -8.57 -9.54 8.45
N VAL A 6 -7.57 -9.44 7.60
CA VAL A 6 -7.63 -9.78 6.18
C VAL A 6 -6.34 -10.50 5.83
N LEU A 7 -6.45 -11.77 5.50
CA LEU A 7 -5.32 -12.65 5.20
C LEU A 7 -5.40 -13.14 3.76
N ARG A 8 -4.27 -13.16 3.06
CA ARG A 8 -4.17 -13.82 1.77
C ARG A 8 -4.02 -15.32 1.98
N THR A 9 -4.80 -16.11 1.23
CA THR A 9 -4.69 -17.57 1.23
C THR A 9 -4.28 -18.10 -0.14
N ALA A 10 -3.84 -19.34 -0.18
CA ALA A 10 -3.47 -20.02 -1.41
C ALA A 10 -4.73 -20.46 -2.18
N LYS A 11 -4.60 -20.61 -3.50
CA LYS A 11 -5.72 -21.04 -4.36
C LYS A 11 -6.13 -22.50 -4.17
N ASP A 12 -5.29 -23.32 -3.57
CA ASP A 12 -5.51 -24.72 -3.26
C ASP A 12 -6.03 -24.99 -1.83
N THR A 13 -6.22 -23.93 -1.04
CA THR A 13 -6.78 -24.01 0.30
C THR A 13 -8.18 -24.65 0.26
N LEU A 14 -8.42 -25.64 1.15
CA LEU A 14 -9.72 -26.26 1.31
C LEU A 14 -10.59 -25.42 2.24
N LEU A 15 -11.75 -25.02 1.76
CA LEU A 15 -12.75 -24.27 2.49
C LEU A 15 -14.08 -25.00 2.44
N THR A 16 -14.85 -24.89 3.51
CA THR A 16 -16.21 -25.45 3.60
C THR A 16 -17.20 -24.28 3.68
N ASN A 17 -18.23 -24.27 2.83
CA ASN A 17 -19.31 -23.27 2.86
C ASN A 17 -20.36 -23.61 3.94
N GLN A 18 -21.41 -22.79 4.05
CA GLN A 18 -22.52 -23.01 4.97
C GLN A 18 -23.29 -24.31 4.73
N GLU A 19 -23.35 -24.76 3.48
CA GLU A 19 -24.01 -25.99 3.05
C GLU A 19 -23.15 -27.26 3.28
N GLN A 20 -22.01 -27.09 3.98
CA GLN A 20 -21.01 -28.13 4.25
C GLN A 20 -20.32 -28.69 3.00
N GLU A 21 -20.39 -27.97 1.88
CA GLU A 21 -19.67 -28.35 0.68
C GLU A 21 -18.22 -27.87 0.76
N ILE A 22 -17.30 -28.74 0.37
CA ILE A 22 -15.87 -28.43 0.32
C ILE A 22 -15.53 -27.85 -1.05
N PHE A 23 -14.94 -26.68 -1.08
CA PHE A 23 -14.47 -26.04 -2.31
C PHE A 23 -13.02 -25.57 -2.21
N GLN A 24 -12.43 -25.35 -3.38
CA GLN A 24 -11.10 -24.77 -3.53
C GLN A 24 -11.19 -23.48 -4.34
N PRO A 25 -10.55 -22.39 -3.90
CA PRO A 25 -10.51 -21.13 -4.64
C PRO A 25 -10.07 -21.24 -6.10
N LYS A 26 -9.19 -22.19 -6.43
CA LYS A 26 -8.71 -22.41 -7.81
C LYS A 26 -9.80 -22.84 -8.80
N LYS A 27 -10.93 -23.36 -8.30
CA LYS A 27 -12.08 -23.78 -9.12
C LYS A 27 -13.08 -22.65 -9.33
N LEU A 28 -12.89 -21.51 -8.66
CA LEU A 28 -13.76 -20.35 -8.74
C LEU A 28 -13.14 -19.32 -9.69
N GLU A 29 -14.00 -18.69 -10.49
CA GLU A 29 -13.60 -17.64 -11.40
C GLU A 29 -14.38 -16.35 -11.12
N VAL A 30 -13.69 -15.23 -11.21
CA VAL A 30 -14.30 -13.90 -11.17
C VAL A 30 -13.78 -13.06 -12.33
N GLY A 31 -14.67 -12.26 -12.92
CA GLY A 31 -14.30 -11.32 -13.96
C GLY A 31 -13.29 -10.26 -13.46
N LYS A 32 -12.59 -9.60 -14.38
CA LYS A 32 -11.74 -8.45 -14.03
C LYS A 32 -12.58 -7.36 -13.38
N GLU A 33 -12.00 -6.70 -12.36
CA GLU A 33 -12.63 -5.65 -11.56
C GLU A 33 -13.88 -6.14 -10.77
N SER A 34 -14.02 -7.46 -10.59
CA SER A 34 -15.10 -8.09 -9.84
C SER A 34 -14.58 -8.83 -8.62
N PHE A 35 -15.49 -9.15 -7.72
CA PHE A 35 -15.20 -10.03 -6.60
C PHE A 35 -16.38 -10.96 -6.30
N LEU A 36 -16.07 -12.13 -5.75
CA LEU A 36 -16.99 -13.07 -5.15
C LEU A 36 -16.80 -13.06 -3.64
N TYR A 37 -17.87 -12.94 -2.89
CA TYR A 37 -17.87 -13.02 -1.43
C TYR A 37 -18.69 -14.22 -0.98
N ILE A 38 -18.09 -15.10 -0.19
CA ILE A 38 -18.74 -16.28 0.40
C ILE A 38 -18.66 -16.12 1.92
N PRO A 39 -19.78 -15.83 2.59
CA PRO A 39 -19.81 -15.70 4.05
C PRO A 39 -19.69 -17.03 4.75
N ASP A 40 -19.36 -17.00 6.05
CA ASP A 40 -19.39 -18.12 7.00
C ASP A 40 -18.74 -19.41 6.50
N CYS A 41 -17.62 -19.28 5.82
CA CYS A 41 -16.78 -20.40 5.47
C CYS A 41 -16.02 -20.94 6.68
N LYS A 42 -15.59 -22.17 6.62
CA LYS A 42 -14.64 -22.77 7.57
C LYS A 42 -13.35 -23.10 6.89
N LEU A 43 -12.26 -22.66 7.50
CA LEU A 43 -10.90 -23.09 7.19
C LEU A 43 -10.59 -24.25 8.14
N SER A 44 -10.46 -25.48 7.63
CA SER A 44 -10.50 -26.69 8.48
C SER A 44 -11.79 -26.77 9.32
N SER A 45 -11.89 -27.73 10.24
CA SER A 45 -13.12 -27.94 11.03
C SER A 45 -13.41 -26.89 12.10
N GLN A 46 -12.51 -25.94 12.35
CA GLN A 46 -12.58 -25.12 13.56
C GLN A 46 -12.62 -23.59 13.35
N VAL A 47 -12.02 -23.06 12.28
CA VAL A 47 -11.88 -21.61 12.11
C VAL A 47 -12.97 -21.08 11.19
N LYS A 48 -13.92 -20.31 11.76
CA LYS A 48 -14.92 -19.56 11.00
C LYS A 48 -14.28 -18.32 10.36
N THR A 49 -14.55 -18.09 9.10
CA THR A 49 -14.04 -16.97 8.31
C THR A 49 -14.98 -16.67 7.15
N HIS A 50 -14.83 -15.51 6.53
CA HIS A 50 -15.45 -15.22 5.24
C HIS A 50 -14.39 -15.34 4.15
N PHE A 51 -14.79 -15.74 2.96
CA PHE A 51 -13.88 -15.86 1.81
C PHE A 51 -14.21 -14.79 0.77
N VAL A 52 -13.16 -14.16 0.22
CA VAL A 52 -13.27 -13.21 -0.88
C VAL A 52 -12.31 -13.62 -1.99
N LEU A 53 -12.85 -13.86 -3.17
CA LEU A 53 -12.08 -13.98 -4.40
C LEU A 53 -12.18 -12.64 -5.15
N TRP A 54 -11.06 -12.00 -5.43
CA TRP A 54 -11.03 -10.67 -6.03
C TRP A 54 -10.03 -10.59 -7.16
N HIS A 55 -10.41 -9.97 -8.28
CA HIS A 55 -9.55 -9.77 -9.44
C HIS A 55 -9.44 -8.28 -9.78
N GLU A 56 -8.31 -7.67 -9.46
CA GLU A 56 -7.97 -6.31 -9.87
C GLU A 56 -7.53 -6.27 -11.33
N ARG A 57 -7.87 -5.21 -12.04
CA ARG A 57 -7.51 -5.04 -13.46
C ARG A 57 -6.01 -5.17 -13.74
N THR A 58 -5.18 -4.67 -12.83
CA THR A 58 -3.72 -4.65 -12.93
C THR A 58 -3.06 -5.96 -12.53
N PHE A 59 -3.82 -6.91 -11.95
CA PHE A 59 -3.29 -8.19 -11.49
C PHE A 59 -3.37 -9.22 -12.60
N LYS A 60 -2.33 -10.06 -12.69
CA LYS A 60 -2.33 -11.22 -13.58
C LYS A 60 -3.35 -12.25 -13.13
N ASP A 61 -3.44 -12.46 -11.83
CA ASP A 61 -4.27 -13.49 -11.20
C ASP A 61 -5.19 -12.92 -10.14
N SER A 62 -6.32 -13.60 -9.89
CA SER A 62 -7.20 -13.30 -8.78
C SER A 62 -6.51 -13.54 -7.42
N VAL A 63 -6.90 -12.77 -6.43
CA VAL A 63 -6.41 -12.82 -5.05
C VAL A 63 -7.48 -13.47 -4.17
N CYS A 64 -7.08 -14.45 -3.37
CA CYS A 64 -7.92 -15.14 -2.40
C CYS A 64 -7.68 -14.55 -1.01
N LEU A 65 -8.72 -14.08 -0.34
CA LEU A 65 -8.65 -13.47 0.98
C LEU A 65 -9.56 -14.22 1.96
N LEU A 66 -9.10 -14.35 3.18
CA LEU A 66 -9.88 -14.76 4.36
C LEU A 66 -10.04 -13.56 5.28
N THR A 67 -11.23 -13.37 5.82
CA THR A 67 -11.54 -12.20 6.65
C THR A 67 -12.66 -12.49 7.62
N ASN A 68 -12.75 -11.70 8.69
CA ASN A 68 -13.92 -11.62 9.55
C ASN A 68 -14.79 -10.39 9.26
N GLN A 69 -14.52 -9.69 8.15
CA GLN A 69 -15.34 -8.55 7.72
C GLN A 69 -16.62 -9.04 7.05
N GLU A 70 -17.76 -8.54 7.49
CA GLU A 70 -19.08 -8.89 6.94
C GLU A 70 -19.28 -8.39 5.48
N ILE A 71 -18.47 -7.42 5.05
CA ILE A 71 -18.56 -6.82 3.72
C ILE A 71 -17.26 -7.11 2.95
N GLY A 72 -17.33 -7.92 1.89
CA GLY A 72 -16.18 -8.32 1.09
C GLY A 72 -15.41 -7.13 0.49
N GLN A 73 -16.10 -6.05 0.13
CA GLN A 73 -15.46 -4.84 -0.40
C GLN A 73 -14.58 -4.13 0.64
N MET A 74 -14.93 -4.19 1.93
CA MET A 74 -14.08 -3.66 3.00
C MET A 74 -12.79 -4.44 3.12
N ALA A 75 -12.86 -5.77 3.05
CA ALA A 75 -11.68 -6.63 3.06
C ALA A 75 -10.71 -6.31 1.89
N ILE A 76 -11.25 -6.09 0.70
CA ILE A 76 -10.48 -5.65 -0.48
C ILE A 76 -9.81 -4.29 -0.21
N GLY A 77 -10.54 -3.33 0.37
CA GLY A 77 -10.02 -2.01 0.73
C GLY A 77 -8.86 -2.09 1.72
N TYR A 78 -8.97 -2.92 2.76
CA TYR A 78 -7.89 -3.16 3.71
C TYR A 78 -6.69 -3.86 3.06
N TYR A 79 -6.93 -4.87 2.22
CA TYR A 79 -5.86 -5.57 1.53
C TYR A 79 -5.09 -4.66 0.57
N ARG A 80 -5.77 -3.77 -0.15
CA ARG A 80 -5.12 -2.76 -1.01
C ARG A 80 -4.13 -1.88 -0.23
N LYS A 81 -4.41 -1.56 1.03
CA LYS A 81 -3.49 -0.78 1.88
C LYS A 81 -2.16 -1.50 2.13
N ARG A 82 -2.13 -2.84 2.06
CA ARG A 82 -0.90 -3.63 2.22
C ARG A 82 0.17 -3.29 1.16
N PHE A 83 -0.23 -2.99 -0.05
CA PHE A 83 0.71 -2.59 -1.11
C PHE A 83 1.49 -1.31 -0.80
N LYS A 84 0.94 -0.44 0.07
CA LYS A 84 1.66 0.75 0.53
C LYS A 84 2.89 0.37 1.37
N ILE A 85 2.81 -0.73 2.12
CA ILE A 85 3.94 -1.25 2.92
C ILE A 85 5.03 -1.80 2.00
N GLU A 86 4.65 -2.54 0.96
CA GLU A 86 5.61 -3.06 -0.03
C GLU A 86 6.32 -1.93 -0.78
N THR A 87 5.58 -0.89 -1.15
CA THR A 87 6.14 0.31 -1.77
C THR A 87 7.12 1.01 -0.82
N LEU A 88 6.76 1.15 0.46
CA LEU A 88 7.64 1.72 1.49
C LEU A 88 8.95 0.93 1.60
N PHE A 89 8.88 -0.40 1.68
CA PHE A 89 10.07 -1.24 1.75
C PHE A 89 10.94 -1.13 0.48
N LYS A 90 10.32 -1.06 -0.70
CA LYS A 90 11.01 -0.86 -1.96
C LYS A 90 11.76 0.48 -1.98
N ASP A 91 11.11 1.55 -1.54
CA ASP A 91 11.71 2.88 -1.42
C ASP A 91 12.86 2.90 -0.41
N PHE A 92 12.72 2.19 0.72
CA PHE A 92 13.79 2.07 1.73
C PHE A 92 14.97 1.26 1.21
N LYS A 93 14.69 0.14 0.54
CA LYS A 93 15.72 -0.80 0.11
C LYS A 93 16.54 -0.28 -1.07
N SER A 94 15.91 0.10 -2.18
CA SER A 94 16.61 0.29 -3.44
C SER A 94 16.29 1.58 -4.20
N GLU A 95 15.10 2.12 -4.10
CA GLU A 95 14.70 3.28 -4.91
C GLU A 95 14.83 4.62 -4.18
N GLY A 96 15.04 4.60 -2.86
CA GLY A 96 15.14 5.78 -2.03
C GLY A 96 16.42 5.85 -1.22
N PHE A 97 16.40 5.22 -0.05
CA PHE A 97 17.48 5.36 0.94
C PHE A 97 18.62 4.35 0.77
N ASN A 98 18.45 3.32 -0.06
CA ASN A 98 19.46 2.27 -0.30
C ASN A 98 19.97 1.59 0.99
N LEU A 99 19.07 1.32 1.95
CA LEU A 99 19.44 0.75 3.25
C LEU A 99 20.25 -0.55 3.14
N HIS A 100 20.03 -1.35 2.09
CA HIS A 100 20.79 -2.57 1.82
C HIS A 100 22.30 -2.32 1.62
N LYS A 101 22.69 -1.09 1.25
CA LYS A 101 24.11 -0.69 1.06
C LYS A 101 24.77 -0.27 2.37
N SER A 102 24.02 -0.06 3.44
CA SER A 102 24.58 0.36 4.74
C SER A 102 25.48 -0.71 5.36
N LYS A 103 25.27 -1.99 5.00
CA LYS A 103 25.98 -3.15 5.57
C LYS A 103 25.95 -3.17 7.11
N MET A 104 24.98 -2.51 7.71
CA MET A 104 24.85 -2.37 9.15
C MET A 104 24.30 -3.68 9.74
N THR A 105 25.06 -4.29 10.63
CA THR A 105 24.70 -5.56 11.29
C THR A 105 24.20 -5.36 12.71
N ASP A 106 24.51 -4.23 13.33
CA ASP A 106 24.05 -3.91 14.68
C ASP A 106 22.57 -3.55 14.68
N PRO A 107 21.71 -4.29 15.42
CA PRO A 107 20.26 -4.10 15.39
C PRO A 107 19.81 -2.73 15.92
N GLU A 108 20.48 -2.19 16.96
CA GLU A 108 20.09 -0.90 17.53
C GLU A 108 20.42 0.26 16.61
N ARG A 109 21.59 0.23 15.97
CA ARG A 109 21.97 1.24 14.98
C ARG A 109 21.08 1.17 13.77
N LEU A 110 20.74 -0.06 13.30
CA LEU A 110 19.82 -0.26 12.19
C LEU A 110 18.42 0.31 12.53
N ASN A 111 17.93 0.06 13.75
CA ASN A 111 16.64 0.57 14.20
C ASN A 111 16.61 2.11 14.19
N ARG A 112 17.65 2.76 14.73
CA ARG A 112 17.77 4.23 14.68
C ARG A 112 17.81 4.76 13.24
N LEU A 113 18.54 4.09 12.35
CA LEU A 113 18.60 4.46 10.94
C LEU A 113 17.22 4.33 10.27
N ILE A 114 16.47 3.27 10.54
CA ILE A 114 15.13 3.07 10.02
C ILE A 114 14.18 4.19 10.48
N ILE A 115 14.27 4.60 11.75
CA ILE A 115 13.44 5.70 12.26
C ILE A 115 13.76 7.01 11.51
N VAL A 116 15.03 7.34 11.34
CA VAL A 116 15.44 8.54 10.59
C VAL A 116 14.95 8.48 9.14
N CYS A 117 15.11 7.33 8.49
CA CYS A 117 14.58 7.11 7.12
C CYS A 117 13.06 7.23 7.06
N ALA A 118 12.34 6.75 8.07
CA ALA A 118 10.87 6.87 8.13
C ALA A 118 10.44 8.34 8.24
N LEU A 119 11.09 9.13 9.07
CA LEU A 119 10.83 10.58 9.19
C LEU A 119 11.12 11.31 7.88
N ALA A 120 12.28 11.02 7.27
CA ALA A 120 12.64 11.58 5.97
C ALA A 120 11.67 11.16 4.86
N TYR A 121 11.16 9.91 4.89
CA TYR A 121 10.17 9.40 3.96
C TYR A 121 8.85 10.17 4.08
N LEU A 122 8.34 10.35 5.29
CA LEU A 122 7.12 11.14 5.54
C LEU A 122 7.29 12.58 5.06
N TRP A 123 8.44 13.18 5.32
CA TRP A 123 8.74 14.52 4.87
C TRP A 123 8.77 14.62 3.33
N LEU A 124 9.39 13.65 2.63
CA LEU A 124 9.40 13.59 1.17
C LEU A 124 8.00 13.34 0.58
N ILE A 125 7.15 12.54 1.23
CA ILE A 125 5.73 12.40 0.82
C ILE A 125 5.02 13.75 0.91
N GLY A 126 5.22 14.50 1.98
CA GLY A 126 4.63 15.83 2.12
C GLY A 126 5.14 16.81 1.05
N MET A 127 6.43 16.76 0.70
CA MET A 127 7.00 17.50 -0.43
C MET A 127 6.33 17.09 -1.76
N GLY A 128 6.11 15.79 -1.98
CA GLY A 128 5.40 15.28 -3.15
C GLY A 128 3.97 15.82 -3.24
N ALA A 129 3.27 15.80 -2.11
CA ALA A 129 1.91 16.35 -2.01
C ALA A 129 1.87 17.87 -2.27
N ALA A 130 2.89 18.60 -1.84
CA ALA A 130 3.00 20.04 -2.08
C ALA A 130 3.04 20.42 -3.58
N ILE A 131 3.54 19.51 -4.43
CA ILE A 131 3.52 19.73 -5.89
C ILE A 131 2.10 19.90 -6.40
N PHE A 132 1.17 19.08 -5.89
CA PHE A 132 -0.24 19.09 -6.34
C PHE A 132 -1.02 20.29 -5.80
N THR A 133 -0.58 20.90 -4.69
CA THR A 133 -1.21 22.11 -4.16
C THR A 133 -0.83 23.38 -4.96
N LYS A 134 0.33 23.37 -5.64
CA LYS A 134 0.82 24.49 -6.45
C LYS A 134 1.12 24.05 -7.88
N LYS A 135 0.16 24.19 -8.79
CA LYS A 135 0.29 23.82 -10.21
C LYS A 135 1.54 24.39 -10.90
N SER A 136 2.04 25.55 -10.45
CA SER A 136 3.28 26.16 -10.98
C SER A 136 4.52 25.29 -10.76
N TRP A 137 4.54 24.45 -9.72
CA TRP A 137 5.68 23.61 -9.42
C TRP A 137 5.73 22.36 -10.30
N ILE A 138 4.58 21.85 -10.74
CA ILE A 138 4.51 20.74 -11.68
C ILE A 138 5.29 21.06 -12.94
N LYS A 139 5.03 22.24 -13.54
CA LYS A 139 5.72 22.69 -14.76
C LYS A 139 7.22 22.91 -14.58
N LYS A 140 7.68 23.29 -13.37
CA LYS A 140 9.08 23.53 -13.05
C LYS A 140 9.86 22.23 -12.80
N VAL A 141 9.23 21.22 -12.18
CA VAL A 141 9.85 19.95 -11.82
C VAL A 141 9.79 18.93 -12.95
N TYR A 142 8.77 19.03 -13.82
CA TYR A 142 8.56 18.09 -14.91
C TYR A 142 8.52 18.79 -16.27
N LYS A 143 9.36 18.32 -17.19
CA LYS A 143 9.26 18.69 -18.62
C LYS A 143 8.01 18.08 -19.27
N VAL A 144 7.61 16.88 -18.82
CA VAL A 144 6.40 16.16 -19.25
C VAL A 144 5.70 15.64 -18.02
N GLN A 145 4.39 15.88 -17.93
CA GLN A 145 3.58 15.40 -16.82
C GLN A 145 3.53 13.85 -16.83
N LYS A 146 4.09 13.23 -15.81
CA LYS A 146 4.01 11.78 -15.58
C LYS A 146 3.19 11.51 -14.33
N ASP A 147 1.90 11.29 -14.50
CA ASP A 147 0.96 11.05 -13.39
C ASP A 147 1.12 9.69 -12.70
N THR A 148 1.99 8.82 -13.22
CA THR A 148 2.13 7.43 -12.76
C THR A 148 3.13 7.22 -11.61
N GLN A 149 3.73 8.29 -11.08
CA GLN A 149 4.74 8.18 -10.05
C GLN A 149 4.16 8.36 -8.65
N ASN A 150 4.74 7.65 -7.65
CA ASN A 150 4.33 7.80 -6.26
C ASN A 150 4.78 9.15 -5.65
N LEU A 151 4.10 9.57 -4.58
CA LEU A 151 4.37 10.85 -3.89
C LEU A 151 5.83 10.98 -3.41
N PHE A 152 6.45 9.89 -3.00
CA PHE A 152 7.84 9.89 -2.58
C PHE A 152 8.79 10.28 -3.72
N THR A 153 8.57 9.73 -4.91
CA THR A 153 9.38 10.08 -6.09
C THR A 153 9.17 11.54 -6.50
N HIS A 154 7.93 12.03 -6.44
CA HIS A 154 7.63 13.44 -6.66
C HIS A 154 8.36 14.33 -5.64
N GLY A 155 8.33 13.97 -4.36
CA GLY A 155 9.02 14.70 -3.30
C GLY A 155 10.53 14.76 -3.49
N LYS A 156 11.16 13.64 -3.84
CA LYS A 156 12.60 13.59 -4.16
C LYS A 156 12.97 14.52 -5.30
N ARG A 157 12.16 14.57 -6.34
CA ARG A 157 12.41 15.46 -7.50
C ARG A 157 12.25 16.92 -7.13
N LEU A 158 11.19 17.27 -6.40
CA LEU A 158 10.98 18.63 -5.92
C LEU A 158 12.13 19.07 -5.02
N TYR A 159 12.51 18.24 -4.06
CA TYR A 159 13.64 18.53 -3.16
C TYR A 159 14.93 18.81 -3.94
N LYS A 160 15.29 17.93 -4.89
CA LYS A 160 16.46 18.13 -5.74
C LYS A 160 16.39 19.42 -6.56
N TYR A 161 15.21 19.74 -7.09
CA TYR A 161 14.99 20.97 -7.85
C TYR A 161 15.20 22.20 -6.97
N LEU A 162 14.61 22.21 -5.76
CA LEU A 162 14.73 23.35 -4.83
C LEU A 162 16.17 23.60 -4.40
N ILE A 163 16.89 22.55 -4.00
CA ILE A 163 18.31 22.65 -3.62
C ILE A 163 19.15 23.17 -4.79
N LYS A 164 18.97 22.59 -5.98
CA LYS A 164 19.75 23.01 -7.15
C LYS A 164 19.56 24.48 -7.55
N ASN A 165 18.37 25.03 -7.27
CA ASN A 165 18.02 26.40 -7.65
C ASN A 165 18.02 27.36 -6.43
N GLU A 166 18.56 26.93 -5.29
CA GLU A 166 18.63 27.73 -4.04
C GLU A 166 17.28 28.31 -3.61
N LEU A 167 16.21 27.56 -3.86
CA LEU A 167 14.85 27.98 -3.53
C LEU A 167 14.45 27.53 -2.12
N PRO A 168 13.61 28.32 -1.43
CA PRO A 168 13.17 27.97 -0.09
C PRO A 168 12.36 26.67 -0.08
N ILE A 169 12.63 25.82 0.91
CA ILE A 169 11.91 24.56 1.12
C ILE A 169 10.55 24.88 1.74
N PRO A 170 9.45 24.35 1.19
CA PRO A 170 8.13 24.60 1.73
C PRO A 170 7.93 23.93 3.10
N ASP A 171 7.11 24.55 3.94
CA ASP A 171 6.66 23.97 5.19
C ASP A 171 5.69 22.80 4.92
N VAL A 172 6.24 21.61 4.98
CA VAL A 172 5.51 20.37 4.62
C VAL A 172 4.39 20.07 5.61
N PHE A 173 4.54 20.50 6.87
CA PHE A 173 3.53 20.23 7.91
C PHE A 173 2.25 21.02 7.65
N LYS A 174 2.32 22.20 7.02
CA LYS A 174 1.12 22.93 6.57
C LYS A 174 0.39 22.19 5.46
N VAL A 175 1.10 21.49 4.58
CA VAL A 175 0.50 20.69 3.49
C VAL A 175 -0.33 19.54 4.03
N PHE A 176 0.14 18.85 5.06
CA PHE A 176 -0.62 17.78 5.71
C PHE A 176 -1.94 18.26 6.35
N LYS A 177 -1.98 19.51 6.84
CA LYS A 177 -3.23 20.09 7.36
C LYS A 177 -4.26 20.32 6.26
N ILE A 178 -3.83 20.71 5.06
CA ILE A 178 -4.71 20.94 3.92
C ILE A 178 -5.32 19.64 3.40
N ILE A 179 -4.52 18.57 3.35
CA ILE A 179 -4.99 17.24 2.88
C ILE A 179 -6.02 16.62 3.84
N LYS A 180 -5.91 16.86 5.16
CA LYS A 180 -6.89 16.37 6.13
C LYS A 180 -8.30 16.94 5.99
N VAL A 181 -8.46 18.07 5.30
CA VAL A 181 -9.75 18.73 5.08
C VAL A 181 -10.48 18.18 3.84
N SER A 182 -9.81 17.34 3.03
CA SER A 182 -10.32 16.84 1.75
C SER A 182 -10.61 15.31 1.75
N VAL A 183 -10.71 14.68 2.95
CA VAL A 183 -11.01 13.25 3.11
C VAL A 183 -12.31 13.07 3.88
#